data_d8445ee7e1ce3c1f14cbe5ff612e4e64
#
_entry.id   d8445ee7e1ce3c1f14cbe5ff612e4e64
#
_cell.length_a   1.000
_cell.length_b   1.000
_cell.length_c   1.000
_cell.angle_alpha   90.00
_cell.angle_beta   90.00
_cell.angle_gamma   90.00
#
_symmetry.space_group_name_H-M   'P 1'
#
loop_
_entity.id
_entity.type
_entity.pdbx_description
1 polymer ?
#
loop_
_entity_poly.entity_id
_entity_poly.type
_entity_poly.pdbx_seq_one_letter_code
_entity_poly.pdbx_strand_id
1 'polypeptide(L)' 'MNSEQLTQILKEAFPEAEVAVSGQAGKFDLRIVDDQFDGKRTITRKQAVYAPLNSYIARGEVHAVTIRALPKD' A
#
# COMPACT_ATOMS: atom_id res chain seq x y z
N MET A 1 -10.82 9.85 -1.22
CA MET A 1 -9.99 8.91 -0.37
C MET A 1 -9.00 9.72 0.42
N ASN A 2 -8.91 9.47 1.71
CA ASN A 2 -7.91 10.12 2.57
C ASN A 2 -6.93 9.07 3.10
N SER A 3 -5.89 9.54 3.79
CA SER A 3 -4.84 8.64 4.28
C SER A 3 -5.36 7.65 5.35
N GLU A 4 -6.34 8.05 6.14
CA GLU A 4 -6.92 7.15 7.15
C GLU A 4 -7.69 6.00 6.50
N GLN A 5 -8.48 6.30 5.48
CA GLN A 5 -9.22 5.28 4.73
C GLN A 5 -8.26 4.30 4.06
N LEU A 6 -7.22 4.84 3.43
CA LEU A 6 -6.22 4.02 2.75
C LEU A 6 -5.44 3.15 3.74
N THR A 7 -5.08 3.71 4.90
CA THR A 7 -4.43 2.96 5.97
C THR A 7 -5.30 1.77 6.41
N GLN A 8 -6.59 2.00 6.58
CA GLN A 8 -7.52 0.95 7.00
C GLN A 8 -7.61 -0.18 5.97
N ILE A 9 -7.70 0.18 4.69
CA ILE A 9 -7.75 -0.79 3.60
C ILE A 9 -6.49 -1.65 3.62
N LEU A 10 -5.32 -1.02 3.77
CA LEU A 10 -4.05 -1.74 3.77
C LEU A 10 -3.86 -2.61 5.01
N LYS A 11 -4.34 -2.16 6.17
CA LYS A 11 -4.30 -2.97 7.40
C LYS A 11 -5.20 -4.20 7.28
N GLU A 12 -6.33 -4.09 6.63
CA GLU A 12 -7.20 -5.23 6.39
C GLU A 12 -6.58 -6.22 5.41
N ALA A 13 -5.90 -5.72 4.38
CA ALA A 13 -5.22 -6.56 3.41
C ALA A 13 -3.94 -7.21 3.97
N PHE A 14 -3.26 -6.52 4.87
CA PHE A 14 -2.00 -6.97 5.48
C PHE A 14 -2.08 -6.86 7.00
N PRO A 15 -2.81 -7.76 7.66
CA PRO A 15 -3.07 -7.64 9.11
C PRO A 15 -1.83 -7.67 9.99
N GLU A 16 -0.76 -8.30 9.52
CA GLU A 16 0.50 -8.43 10.29
C GLU A 16 1.50 -7.33 9.98
N ALA A 17 1.17 -6.44 9.04
CA ALA A 17 2.10 -5.43 8.55
C ALA A 17 2.08 -4.17 9.40
N GLU A 18 3.22 -3.46 9.38
CA GLU A 18 3.26 -2.06 9.79
C GLU A 18 2.93 -1.22 8.58
N VAL A 19 1.91 -0.38 8.68
CA VAL A 19 1.42 0.43 7.57
C VAL A 19 1.54 1.91 7.93
N ALA A 20 2.18 2.67 7.06
CA ALA A 20 2.27 4.12 7.19
C ALA A 20 1.86 4.74 5.85
N VAL A 21 0.88 5.63 5.90
CA VAL A 21 0.36 6.32 4.71
C VAL A 21 0.44 7.82 4.94
N SER A 22 0.99 8.52 3.97
CA SER A 22 1.00 9.98 3.96
C SER A 22 0.57 10.49 2.58
N GLY A 23 0.18 11.75 2.52
CA GLY A 23 -0.24 12.36 1.27
C GLY A 23 -1.67 12.90 1.34
N GLN A 24 -2.11 13.48 0.22
CA GLN A 24 -3.42 14.11 0.10
C GLN A 24 -3.79 14.27 -1.37
N ALA A 25 -5.06 14.62 -1.61
CA ALA A 25 -5.55 14.94 -2.96
C ALA A 25 -5.31 13.80 -3.96
N GLY A 26 -5.45 12.56 -3.52
CA GLY A 26 -5.29 11.40 -4.38
C GLY A 26 -3.85 10.97 -4.63
N LYS A 27 -2.87 11.68 -4.04
CA LYS A 27 -1.44 11.36 -4.18
C LYS A 27 -0.92 10.89 -2.83
N PHE A 28 -0.47 9.63 -2.76
CA PHE A 28 -0.12 9.01 -1.49
C PHE A 28 1.24 8.33 -1.54
N ASP A 29 1.93 8.37 -0.40
CA ASP A 29 3.12 7.58 -0.12
C ASP A 29 2.74 6.46 0.84
N LEU A 30 3.01 5.22 0.46
CA LEU A 30 2.69 4.04 1.24
C LEU A 30 3.98 3.34 1.68
N ARG A 31 4.09 3.07 2.97
CA ARG A 31 5.17 2.26 3.51
C ARG A 31 4.55 1.08 4.23
N ILE A 32 4.84 -0.12 3.75
CA ILE A 32 4.26 -1.35 4.30
C ILE A 32 5.41 -2.28 4.63
N VAL A 33 5.53 -2.64 5.90
CA VAL A 33 6.60 -3.53 6.39
C VAL A 33 5.96 -4.84 6.83
N ASP A 34 6.30 -5.92 6.16
CA ASP A 34 5.72 -7.23 6.40
C ASP A 34 6.71 -8.31 6.00
N ASP A 35 6.77 -9.37 6.79
CA ASP A 35 7.65 -10.51 6.52
C ASP A 35 7.35 -11.16 5.16
N GLN A 36 6.13 -11.07 4.67
CA GLN A 36 5.77 -11.68 3.38
C GLN A 36 6.52 -11.07 2.20
N PHE A 37 7.14 -9.92 2.37
CA PHE A 37 7.93 -9.29 1.32
C PHE A 37 9.38 -9.78 1.27
N ASP A 38 9.80 -10.55 2.27
CA ASP A 38 11.15 -11.10 2.28
C ASP A 38 11.36 -12.08 1.13
N GLY A 39 12.51 -11.96 0.47
CA GLY A 39 12.84 -12.82 -0.65
C GLY A 39 12.09 -12.53 -1.96
N LYS A 40 11.25 -11.50 -1.97
CA LYS A 40 10.49 -11.14 -3.18
C LYS A 40 11.11 -9.94 -3.88
N ARG A 41 10.99 -9.91 -5.21
CA ARG A 41 11.45 -8.77 -6.01
C ARG A 41 10.56 -7.57 -5.77
N THR A 42 11.11 -6.38 -6.02
CA THR A 42 10.39 -5.11 -5.88
C THR A 42 9.07 -5.12 -6.66
N ILE A 43 9.07 -5.60 -7.90
CA ILE A 43 7.84 -5.62 -8.71
C ILE A 43 6.76 -6.52 -8.10
N THR A 44 7.15 -7.68 -7.57
CA THR A 44 6.20 -8.59 -6.92
C THR A 44 5.61 -7.96 -5.65
N ARG A 45 6.44 -7.27 -4.87
CA ARG A 45 5.99 -6.56 -3.69
C ARG A 45 4.97 -5.47 -4.03
N LYS A 46 5.27 -4.69 -5.06
CA LYS A 46 4.36 -3.62 -5.52
C LYS A 46 3.04 -4.18 -6.02
N GLN A 47 3.07 -5.27 -6.78
CA GLN A 47 1.85 -5.91 -7.25
C GLN A 47 0.96 -6.37 -6.10
N ALA A 48 1.55 -6.91 -5.04
CA ALA A 48 0.81 -7.33 -3.86
C ALA A 48 0.11 -6.15 -3.18
N VAL A 49 0.75 -5.00 -3.14
CA VAL A 49 0.18 -3.78 -2.53
C VAL A 49 -0.87 -3.16 -3.45
N TYR A 50 -0.66 -3.17 -4.75
CA TYR A 50 -1.66 -2.65 -5.70
C TYR A 50 -2.96 -3.45 -5.70
N ALA A 51 -2.88 -4.77 -5.46
CA ALA A 51 -4.06 -5.63 -5.54
C ALA A 51 -5.27 -5.11 -4.75
N PRO A 52 -5.15 -4.76 -3.46
CA PRO A 52 -6.29 -4.21 -2.72
C PRO A 52 -6.68 -2.80 -3.15
N LEU A 53 -5.85 -2.11 -3.92
CA LEU A 53 -6.07 -0.72 -4.32
C LEU A 53 -6.62 -0.57 -5.73
N ASN A 54 -6.59 -1.62 -6.54
CA ASN A 54 -6.90 -1.53 -7.97
C ASN A 54 -8.28 -0.93 -8.25
N SER A 55 -9.31 -1.30 -7.50
CA SER A 55 -10.65 -0.76 -7.72
C SER A 55 -10.72 0.74 -7.42
N TYR A 56 -9.99 1.19 -6.41
CA TYR A 56 -9.95 2.61 -6.04
C TYR A 56 -9.20 3.43 -7.07
N ILE A 57 -8.13 2.87 -7.62
CA ILE A 57 -7.36 3.50 -8.70
C ILE A 57 -8.24 3.61 -9.95
N ALA A 58 -8.94 2.53 -10.30
CA ALA A 58 -9.82 2.51 -11.47
C ALA A 58 -10.95 3.53 -11.39
N ARG A 59 -11.44 3.80 -10.17
CA ARG A 59 -12.51 4.80 -9.97
C ARG A 59 -11.99 6.23 -9.82
N GLY A 60 -10.67 6.42 -9.87
CA GLY A 60 -10.09 7.75 -9.72
C GLY A 60 -10.03 8.27 -8.30
N GLU A 61 -10.28 7.44 -7.29
CA GLU A 61 -10.17 7.84 -5.89
C GLU A 61 -8.73 7.93 -5.42
N VAL A 62 -7.83 7.19 -6.08
CA VAL A 62 -6.40 7.23 -5.86
C VAL A 62 -5.74 7.50 -7.21
N HIS A 63 -5.01 8.60 -7.32
CA HIS A 63 -4.41 9.02 -8.60
C HIS A 63 -2.96 8.59 -8.75
N ALA A 64 -2.17 8.73 -7.69
CA ALA A 64 -0.76 8.41 -7.73
C ALA A 64 -0.34 7.83 -6.38
N VAL A 65 0.42 6.75 -6.42
CA VAL A 65 0.96 6.13 -5.21
C VAL A 65 2.43 5.83 -5.39
N THR A 66 3.20 6.11 -4.35
CA THR A 66 4.58 5.66 -4.22
C THR A 66 4.56 4.55 -3.17
N ILE A 67 5.07 3.38 -3.52
CA ILE A 67 4.98 2.20 -2.67
C ILE A 67 6.37 1.78 -2.21
N ARG A 68 6.51 1.62 -0.91
CA ARG A 68 7.68 1.03 -0.28
C ARG A 68 7.22 -0.21 0.48
N ALA A 69 7.42 -1.36 -0.11
CA ALA A 69 7.07 -2.65 0.50
C ALA A 69 8.36 -3.32 0.95
N LEU A 70 8.54 -3.44 2.24
CA LEU A 70 9.80 -3.86 2.87
C LEU A 70 9.58 -5.07 3.77
N PRO A 71 10.57 -5.98 3.86
CA PRO A 71 10.53 -7.02 4.88
C PRO A 71 10.78 -6.41 6.26
N LYS A 72 10.37 -7.09 7.33
CA LYS A 72 10.55 -6.58 8.70
C LYS A 72 12.01 -6.51 9.10
N ASP A 73 12.86 -7.22 8.41
CA ASP A 73 14.28 -7.21 8.71
C ASP A 73 15.15 -7.25 7.50
#